data_fc1afe1047d96d4daf9519a74106ac3d
#
_entry.id   fc1afe1047d96d4daf9519a74106ac3d
#
_cell.length_a   1.000
_cell.length_b   1.000
_cell.length_c   1.000
_cell.angle_alpha   90.00
_cell.angle_beta   90.00
_cell.angle_gamma   90.00
#
_symmetry.space_group_name_H-M   'P 1'
#
loop_
_entity.id
_entity.type
_entity.pdbx_description
1 polymer ?
#
loop_
_entity_poly.entity_id
_entity_poly.type
_entity_poly.pdbx_seq_one_letter_code
_entity_poly.pdbx_strand_id
1 'polypeptide(L)'
;MTHYSDSKKSTQGPISKISSAMATTISPATKTYPLDLTNIPYATTSDLNNLSIHLPQAPVPEDPNRLFLIYIHGGAWRDPAILAPSFAATQSHLLNLTSNNPSTQDAISGIATINYRLSPYPAHPTNPSNPHDPSRNARHPDHINDVLAAILYLQETYAFGNRYVLIGHSCGATLALQVAMKRFWGSQYDPTSALELNVEPPIAVIGVSGIYDMPRLVDDNAAQPAYRDLVVNAMGSERKVWEDASPSSGDFEDGWEDGRLVVLVHSEADELVGLEQSEIMWKVFGEQGFGEEAGSQRRRKCIKLTDLKHDEIWEDGKKFAEVIAQTVDEIVRGEEKN
;
A
#
# COMPACT_ATOMS: atom_id res chain seq x y z
N MET A 1 -23.15 57.77 -20.25
CA MET A 1 -23.70 56.50 -20.71
C MET A 1 -22.71 55.89 -21.66
N THR A 2 -21.87 54.98 -21.19
CA THR A 2 -21.02 54.17 -22.04
C THR A 2 -20.81 52.84 -21.26
N HIS A 3 -21.43 51.80 -21.82
CA HIS A 3 -21.33 50.43 -21.33
C HIS A 3 -19.94 49.86 -21.64
N TYR A 4 -19.24 49.38 -20.63
CA TYR A 4 -18.05 48.56 -20.78
C TYR A 4 -18.43 47.12 -20.50
N SER A 5 -18.38 46.29 -21.52
CA SER A 5 -18.58 44.84 -21.41
C SER A 5 -17.23 44.17 -21.21
N ASP A 6 -16.99 43.63 -19.99
CA ASP A 6 -15.82 42.80 -19.69
C ASP A 6 -16.07 41.35 -20.10
N SER A 7 -15.43 40.94 -21.16
CA SER A 7 -15.36 39.55 -21.58
C SER A 7 -14.25 38.83 -20.82
N LYS A 8 -14.61 38.05 -19.78
CA LYS A 8 -13.70 37.11 -19.15
C LYS A 8 -13.38 35.95 -20.11
N LYS A 9 -12.19 35.97 -20.68
CA LYS A 9 -11.58 34.78 -21.32
C LYS A 9 -11.11 33.82 -20.21
N SER A 10 -11.76 32.67 -20.12
CA SER A 10 -11.27 31.54 -19.32
C SER A 10 -10.05 30.94 -20.03
N THR A 11 -8.89 31.11 -19.45
CA THR A 11 -7.69 30.38 -19.84
C THR A 11 -7.76 28.99 -19.18
N GLN A 12 -8.20 27.98 -19.94
CA GLN A 12 -7.98 26.59 -19.56
C GLN A 12 -6.48 26.31 -19.62
N GLY A 13 -5.91 25.93 -18.49
CA GLY A 13 -4.51 25.52 -18.36
C GLY A 13 -4.23 24.14 -19.02
N PRO A 14 -2.97 23.78 -19.25
CA PRO A 14 -2.55 22.68 -20.12
C PRO A 14 -2.60 21.28 -19.49
N ILE A 15 -3.58 20.97 -18.61
CA ILE A 15 -3.62 19.72 -17.84
C ILE A 15 -4.36 18.56 -18.55
N SER A 16 -5.12 18.85 -19.62
CA SER A 16 -5.90 17.81 -20.31
C SER A 16 -5.10 16.97 -21.34
N LYS A 17 -3.77 17.09 -21.41
CA LYS A 17 -2.94 16.40 -22.42
C LYS A 17 -1.98 15.33 -21.89
N ILE A 18 -1.91 15.11 -20.57
CA ILE A 18 -0.96 14.12 -20.01
C ILE A 18 -1.53 12.69 -20.03
N SER A 19 -2.83 12.53 -19.92
CA SER A 19 -3.51 11.22 -19.92
C SER A 19 -3.51 10.51 -21.29
N SER A 20 -3.34 11.24 -22.40
CA SER A 20 -3.47 10.65 -23.75
C SER A 20 -2.15 10.20 -24.41
N ALA A 21 -0.99 10.45 -23.80
CA ALA A 21 0.30 10.21 -24.46
C ALA A 21 1.05 8.94 -23.99
N MET A 22 0.61 8.27 -22.92
CA MET A 22 1.26 7.05 -22.40
C MET A 22 0.46 5.76 -22.59
N ALA A 23 -0.76 5.82 -23.07
CA ALA A 23 -1.45 4.61 -23.53
C ALA A 23 -0.81 4.15 -24.84
N THR A 24 0.30 3.45 -24.75
CA THR A 24 0.76 2.60 -25.83
C THR A 24 -0.32 1.54 -26.03
N THR A 25 -1.19 1.76 -26.99
CA THR A 25 -2.23 0.81 -27.44
C THR A 25 -1.52 -0.44 -27.95
N ILE A 26 -1.16 -1.34 -27.04
CA ILE A 26 -0.75 -2.69 -27.42
C ILE A 26 -2.07 -3.42 -27.71
N SER A 27 -2.25 -3.74 -28.98
CA SER A 27 -3.43 -4.49 -29.47
C SER A 27 -3.69 -5.72 -28.60
N PRO A 28 -4.93 -5.99 -28.12
CA PRO A 28 -5.22 -7.11 -27.21
C PRO A 28 -4.97 -8.49 -27.78
N ALA A 29 -4.72 -8.61 -29.07
CA ALA A 29 -4.80 -9.88 -29.82
C ALA A 29 -3.55 -10.79 -29.76
N THR A 30 -2.47 -10.41 -29.01
CA THR A 30 -1.20 -11.18 -29.04
C THR A 30 -0.49 -11.36 -27.70
N LYS A 31 -1.12 -11.01 -26.57
CA LYS A 31 -0.48 -11.22 -25.27
C LYS A 31 -0.63 -12.68 -24.83
N THR A 32 0.49 -13.36 -24.56
CA THR A 32 0.51 -14.67 -23.92
C THR A 32 0.56 -14.48 -22.39
N TYR A 33 -0.18 -15.32 -21.66
CA TYR A 33 -0.21 -15.33 -20.20
C TYR A 33 0.43 -16.63 -19.68
N PRO A 34 1.05 -16.64 -18.49
CA PRO A 34 1.20 -15.47 -17.61
C PRO A 34 2.08 -14.37 -18.22
N LEU A 35 1.83 -13.11 -17.84
CA LEU A 35 2.56 -11.95 -18.34
C LEU A 35 3.18 -11.19 -17.17
N ASP A 36 4.50 -10.99 -17.25
CA ASP A 36 5.25 -10.18 -16.30
C ASP A 36 5.63 -8.84 -16.95
N LEU A 37 5.31 -7.76 -16.27
CA LEU A 37 5.66 -6.40 -16.64
C LEU A 37 6.48 -5.78 -15.50
N THR A 38 7.62 -5.18 -15.81
CA THR A 38 8.53 -4.61 -14.81
C THR A 38 8.84 -3.16 -15.11
N ASN A 39 9.16 -2.39 -14.06
CA ASN A 39 9.53 -0.98 -14.16
C ASN A 39 8.49 -0.13 -14.92
N ILE A 40 7.21 -0.38 -14.67
CA ILE A 40 6.12 0.42 -15.25
C ILE A 40 6.02 1.74 -14.48
N PRO A 41 6.27 2.89 -15.10
CA PRO A 41 6.14 4.17 -14.42
C PRO A 41 4.67 4.50 -14.21
N TYR A 42 4.29 4.83 -12.98
CA TYR A 42 2.96 5.36 -12.65
C TYR A 42 2.96 6.88 -12.46
N ALA A 43 4.15 7.47 -12.29
CA ALA A 43 4.38 8.91 -12.29
C ALA A 43 5.76 9.23 -12.85
N THR A 44 6.03 10.53 -13.08
CA THR A 44 7.30 11.01 -13.68
C THR A 44 8.16 11.82 -12.72
N THR A 45 7.79 11.86 -11.44
CA THR A 45 8.48 12.67 -10.44
C THR A 45 9.83 12.08 -10.05
N SER A 46 9.97 10.75 -10.13
CA SER A 46 11.14 10.02 -9.68
C SER A 46 11.26 8.67 -10.39
N ASP A 47 12.49 8.16 -10.52
CA ASP A 47 12.73 6.81 -11.03
C ASP A 47 12.15 5.72 -10.13
N LEU A 48 11.89 6.01 -8.84
CA LEU A 48 11.19 5.10 -7.92
C LEU A 48 9.66 5.15 -8.05
N ASN A 49 9.09 6.06 -8.84
CA ASN A 49 7.67 6.02 -9.15
C ASN A 49 7.35 4.97 -10.21
N ASN A 50 7.63 3.73 -9.91
CA ASN A 50 7.42 2.58 -10.79
C ASN A 50 6.85 1.39 -10.01
N LEU A 51 6.31 0.43 -10.75
CA LEU A 51 5.75 -0.81 -10.21
C LEU A 51 6.05 -1.98 -11.15
N SER A 52 5.89 -3.20 -10.64
CA SER A 52 5.93 -4.42 -11.43
C SER A 52 4.60 -5.16 -11.29
N ILE A 53 4.18 -5.87 -12.33
CA ILE A 53 2.88 -6.53 -12.39
C ILE A 53 3.06 -7.95 -12.93
N HIS A 54 2.47 -8.91 -12.26
CA HIS A 54 2.27 -10.27 -12.75
C HIS A 54 0.79 -10.50 -13.03
N LEU A 55 0.45 -10.85 -14.26
CA LEU A 55 -0.91 -11.19 -14.69
C LEU A 55 -0.96 -12.68 -15.02
N PRO A 56 -1.59 -13.52 -14.20
CA PRO A 56 -1.68 -14.96 -14.46
C PRO A 56 -2.53 -15.26 -15.69
N GLN A 57 -3.46 -14.40 -16.02
CA GLN A 57 -4.39 -14.52 -17.15
C GLN A 57 -4.80 -13.12 -17.65
N ALA A 58 -5.55 -13.08 -18.75
CA ALA A 58 -6.09 -11.81 -19.25
C ALA A 58 -6.98 -11.14 -18.19
N PRO A 59 -6.74 -9.86 -17.85
CA PRO A 59 -7.61 -9.15 -16.93
C PRO A 59 -9.03 -9.04 -17.49
N VAL A 60 -10.00 -9.24 -16.62
CA VAL A 60 -11.42 -9.02 -16.89
C VAL A 60 -11.84 -7.81 -16.06
N PRO A 61 -12.21 -6.68 -16.68
CA PRO A 61 -12.66 -5.50 -15.96
C PRO A 61 -13.88 -5.82 -15.07
N GLU A 62 -13.90 -5.25 -13.88
CA GLU A 62 -15.02 -5.33 -12.94
C GLU A 62 -15.48 -6.78 -12.61
N ASP A 63 -14.54 -7.74 -12.66
CA ASP A 63 -14.86 -9.13 -12.29
C ASP A 63 -15.09 -9.22 -10.78
N PRO A 64 -16.33 -9.48 -10.33
CA PRO A 64 -16.66 -9.49 -8.91
C PRO A 64 -16.05 -10.71 -8.17
N ASN A 65 -15.60 -11.73 -8.89
CA ASN A 65 -15.07 -12.97 -8.30
C ASN A 65 -13.55 -12.94 -8.14
N ARG A 66 -12.88 -11.86 -8.57
CA ARG A 66 -11.43 -11.79 -8.59
C ARG A 66 -10.90 -10.63 -7.78
N LEU A 67 -9.69 -10.82 -7.27
CA LEU A 67 -8.97 -9.85 -6.45
C LEU A 67 -7.64 -9.50 -7.10
N PHE A 68 -7.31 -8.23 -7.08
CA PHE A 68 -5.97 -7.76 -7.39
C PHE A 68 -5.15 -7.70 -6.10
N LEU A 69 -3.91 -8.20 -6.10
CA LEU A 69 -3.02 -8.15 -4.94
C LEU A 69 -2.00 -7.06 -5.15
N ILE A 70 -1.85 -6.16 -4.18
CA ILE A 70 -0.91 -5.04 -4.28
C ILE A 70 0.00 -5.03 -3.06
N TYR A 71 1.31 -5.16 -3.28
CA TYR A 71 2.31 -5.16 -2.22
C TYR A 71 3.05 -3.84 -2.13
N ILE A 72 3.24 -3.36 -0.88
CA ILE A 72 4.00 -2.18 -0.49
C ILE A 72 5.14 -2.61 0.41
N HIS A 73 6.37 -2.35 -0.01
CA HIS A 73 7.56 -2.78 0.71
C HIS A 73 7.84 -1.99 2.01
N GLY A 74 8.65 -2.59 2.88
CA GLY A 74 9.16 -1.99 4.10
C GLY A 74 10.38 -1.09 3.90
N GLY A 75 11.38 -1.22 4.82
CA GLY A 75 12.65 -0.48 4.75
C GLY A 75 12.60 0.89 5.42
N ALA A 76 11.74 1.07 6.43
CA ALA A 76 11.64 2.30 7.24
C ALA A 76 11.54 3.59 6.39
N TRP A 77 10.79 3.54 5.27
CA TRP A 77 10.63 4.59 4.25
C TRP A 77 11.93 5.04 3.57
N ARG A 78 13.10 4.48 3.87
CA ARG A 78 14.40 5.05 3.49
C ARG A 78 15.44 4.07 2.96
N ASP A 79 15.28 2.77 3.18
CA ASP A 79 16.30 1.78 2.82
C ASP A 79 16.23 1.42 1.34
N PRO A 80 17.27 1.76 0.54
CA PRO A 80 17.29 1.45 -0.88
C PRO A 80 17.54 -0.04 -1.19
N ALA A 81 17.86 -0.85 -0.20
CA ALA A 81 18.03 -2.28 -0.36
C ALA A 81 16.70 -3.04 -0.29
N ILE A 82 15.65 -2.42 0.31
CA ILE A 82 14.33 -3.03 0.50
C ILE A 82 13.31 -2.28 -0.38
N LEU A 83 13.10 -2.80 -1.58
CA LEU A 83 12.20 -2.24 -2.59
C LEU A 83 11.17 -3.30 -3.03
N ALA A 84 10.36 -3.00 -4.03
CA ALA A 84 9.35 -3.92 -4.59
C ALA A 84 9.85 -5.37 -4.83
N PRO A 85 11.10 -5.62 -5.28
CA PRO A 85 11.63 -6.98 -5.41
C PRO A 85 11.70 -7.80 -4.11
N SER A 86 11.59 -7.18 -2.92
CA SER A 86 11.50 -7.92 -1.65
C SER A 86 10.29 -8.87 -1.60
N PHE A 87 9.30 -8.70 -2.47
CA PHE A 87 8.16 -9.60 -2.57
C PHE A 87 8.42 -10.86 -3.43
N ALA A 88 9.55 -10.98 -4.11
CA ALA A 88 9.78 -12.03 -5.10
C ALA A 88 9.68 -13.45 -4.54
N ALA A 89 10.24 -13.70 -3.34
CA ALA A 89 10.14 -15.00 -2.67
C ALA A 89 8.68 -15.33 -2.32
N THR A 90 7.97 -14.39 -1.72
CA THR A 90 6.55 -14.51 -1.37
C THR A 90 5.70 -14.77 -2.63
N GLN A 91 5.90 -14.00 -3.69
CA GLN A 91 5.17 -14.20 -4.96
C GLN A 91 5.42 -15.59 -5.53
N SER A 92 6.65 -16.07 -5.55
CA SER A 92 6.99 -17.42 -6.03
C SER A 92 6.27 -18.51 -5.23
N HIS A 93 6.27 -18.41 -3.90
CA HIS A 93 5.55 -19.35 -3.03
C HIS A 93 4.03 -19.25 -3.23
N LEU A 94 3.48 -18.05 -3.36
CA LEU A 94 2.05 -17.83 -3.59
C LEU A 94 1.59 -18.48 -4.89
N LEU A 95 2.30 -18.27 -5.98
CA LEU A 95 1.99 -18.88 -7.28
C LEU A 95 2.07 -20.43 -7.22
N ASN A 96 3.05 -20.97 -6.47
CA ASN A 96 3.15 -22.42 -6.26
C ASN A 96 2.00 -22.98 -5.41
N LEU A 97 1.60 -22.28 -4.35
CA LEU A 97 0.48 -22.69 -3.49
C LEU A 97 -0.83 -22.67 -4.28
N THR A 98 -1.08 -21.60 -5.02
CA THR A 98 -2.33 -21.42 -5.77
C THR A 98 -2.42 -22.37 -6.97
N SER A 99 -1.31 -22.77 -7.59
CA SER A 99 -1.31 -23.76 -8.67
C SER A 99 -1.91 -25.12 -8.26
N ASN A 100 -1.87 -25.45 -6.96
CA ASN A 100 -2.48 -26.64 -6.39
C ASN A 100 -3.91 -26.40 -5.83
N ASN A 101 -4.41 -25.18 -5.90
CA ASN A 101 -5.76 -24.79 -5.50
C ASN A 101 -6.39 -23.90 -6.60
N PRO A 102 -7.06 -24.53 -7.59
CA PRO A 102 -7.61 -23.80 -8.73
C PRO A 102 -8.56 -22.65 -8.34
N SER A 103 -9.35 -22.81 -7.28
CA SER A 103 -10.28 -21.76 -6.85
C SER A 103 -9.55 -20.50 -6.38
N THR A 104 -8.48 -20.64 -5.61
CA THR A 104 -7.65 -19.50 -5.18
C THR A 104 -6.87 -18.91 -6.35
N GLN A 105 -6.37 -19.75 -7.27
CA GLN A 105 -5.67 -19.30 -8.46
C GLN A 105 -6.58 -18.46 -9.36
N ASP A 106 -7.78 -18.93 -9.62
CA ASP A 106 -8.76 -18.23 -10.45
C ASP A 106 -9.26 -16.94 -9.80
N ALA A 107 -9.23 -16.86 -8.48
CA ALA A 107 -9.60 -15.67 -7.72
C ALA A 107 -8.55 -14.54 -7.79
N ILE A 108 -7.33 -14.79 -8.27
CA ILE A 108 -6.30 -13.75 -8.40
C ILE A 108 -6.26 -13.23 -9.83
N SER A 109 -6.65 -11.96 -10.03
CA SER A 109 -6.62 -11.31 -11.34
C SER A 109 -5.24 -10.76 -11.70
N GLY A 110 -4.42 -10.39 -10.70
CA GLY A 110 -3.09 -9.86 -10.87
C GLY A 110 -2.39 -9.61 -9.54
N ILE A 111 -1.06 -9.49 -9.61
CA ILE A 111 -0.20 -9.16 -8.47
C ILE A 111 0.65 -7.96 -8.87
N ALA A 112 0.57 -6.84 -8.15
CA ALA A 112 1.44 -5.69 -8.34
C ALA A 112 2.35 -5.48 -7.13
N THR A 113 3.55 -4.99 -7.37
CA THR A 113 4.50 -4.57 -6.34
C THR A 113 4.91 -3.13 -6.62
N ILE A 114 4.73 -2.24 -5.64
CA ILE A 114 4.91 -0.80 -5.79
C ILE A 114 6.25 -0.39 -5.20
N ASN A 115 7.05 0.40 -5.95
CA ASN A 115 8.08 1.26 -5.40
C ASN A 115 7.52 2.64 -5.15
N TYR A 116 8.04 3.34 -4.14
CA TYR A 116 7.72 4.72 -3.81
C TYR A 116 9.00 5.47 -3.46
N ARG A 117 9.00 6.80 -3.54
CA ARG A 117 10.17 7.64 -3.19
C ARG A 117 10.57 7.41 -1.75
N LEU A 118 11.88 7.37 -1.50
CA LEU A 118 12.45 7.13 -0.18
C LEU A 118 12.81 8.43 0.53
N SER A 119 12.80 8.38 1.85
CA SER A 119 13.26 9.44 2.72
C SER A 119 14.79 9.54 2.75
N PRO A 120 15.36 10.68 3.20
CA PRO A 120 16.79 10.83 3.36
C PRO A 120 17.38 9.76 4.29
N TYR A 121 18.48 9.15 3.84
CA TYR A 121 19.29 8.24 4.65
C TYR A 121 20.78 8.50 4.39
N PRO A 122 21.31 9.67 4.83
CA PRO A 122 22.71 10.05 4.57
C PRO A 122 23.71 9.17 5.30
N ALA A 123 23.31 8.49 6.37
CA ALA A 123 24.15 7.56 7.15
C ALA A 123 24.04 6.10 6.69
N HIS A 124 23.41 5.82 5.52
CA HIS A 124 23.34 4.45 5.00
C HIS A 124 24.77 3.91 4.71
N PRO A 125 25.11 2.70 5.19
CA PRO A 125 26.50 2.22 5.19
C PRO A 125 27.11 2.03 3.79
N THR A 126 26.31 1.67 2.80
CA THR A 126 26.80 1.34 1.46
C THR A 126 26.21 2.21 0.35
N ASN A 127 25.06 2.84 0.59
CA ASN A 127 24.35 3.66 -0.41
C ASN A 127 23.69 4.88 0.25
N PRO A 128 24.49 5.87 0.74
CA PRO A 128 23.96 7.07 1.37
C PRO A 128 23.12 7.89 0.37
N SER A 129 22.03 8.50 0.87
CA SER A 129 21.19 9.34 0.03
C SER A 129 21.91 10.63 -0.39
N ASN A 130 21.74 11.02 -1.65
CA ASN A 130 22.20 12.31 -2.18
C ASN A 130 21.06 13.34 -2.00
N PRO A 131 21.32 14.53 -1.39
CA PRO A 131 20.31 15.58 -1.24
C PRO A 131 19.70 16.10 -2.55
N HIS A 132 20.34 15.85 -3.68
CA HIS A 132 19.86 16.25 -5.01
C HIS A 132 19.10 15.14 -5.76
N ASP A 133 18.98 13.96 -5.17
CA ASP A 133 18.24 12.85 -5.76
C ASP A 133 16.77 12.90 -5.32
N PRO A 134 15.80 13.25 -6.20
CA PRO A 134 14.39 13.32 -5.84
C PRO A 134 13.82 11.99 -5.37
N SER A 135 14.44 10.87 -5.76
CA SER A 135 14.02 9.53 -5.35
C SER A 135 14.31 9.21 -3.88
N ARG A 136 15.20 9.97 -3.24
CA ARG A 136 15.76 9.67 -1.92
C ARG A 136 15.63 10.82 -0.91
N ASN A 137 14.71 11.75 -1.16
CA ASN A 137 14.48 12.93 -0.32
C ASN A 137 12.99 13.20 -0.05
N ALA A 138 12.16 12.18 -0.23
CA ALA A 138 10.74 12.27 0.05
C ALA A 138 10.47 12.38 1.56
N ARG A 139 9.39 13.07 1.90
CA ARG A 139 8.84 13.16 3.24
C ARG A 139 7.33 13.05 3.17
N HIS A 140 6.72 12.64 4.26
CA HIS A 140 5.28 12.67 4.36
C HIS A 140 4.74 14.07 3.97
N PRO A 141 3.75 14.15 3.04
CA PRO A 141 2.90 13.08 2.51
C PRO A 141 3.39 12.40 1.20
N ASP A 142 4.60 12.65 0.74
CA ASP A 142 5.08 12.13 -0.56
C ASP A 142 4.90 10.61 -0.70
N HIS A 143 5.19 9.84 0.36
CA HIS A 143 5.12 8.37 0.33
C HIS A 143 3.69 7.88 0.08
N ILE A 144 2.72 8.40 0.84
CA ILE A 144 1.31 8.01 0.65
C ILE A 144 0.77 8.53 -0.69
N ASN A 145 1.18 9.71 -1.14
CA ASN A 145 0.78 10.24 -2.44
C ASN A 145 1.31 9.35 -3.59
N ASP A 146 2.55 8.86 -3.49
CA ASP A 146 3.11 7.92 -4.46
C ASP A 146 2.32 6.60 -4.50
N VAL A 147 1.96 6.06 -3.33
CA VAL A 147 1.16 4.83 -3.24
C VAL A 147 -0.25 5.03 -3.81
N LEU A 148 -0.91 6.15 -3.48
CA LEU A 148 -2.22 6.47 -4.04
C LEU A 148 -2.17 6.64 -5.57
N ALA A 149 -1.12 7.31 -6.08
CA ALA A 149 -0.92 7.46 -7.53
C ALA A 149 -0.71 6.10 -8.24
N ALA A 150 0.04 5.19 -7.61
CA ALA A 150 0.24 3.84 -8.14
C ALA A 150 -1.07 3.02 -8.14
N ILE A 151 -1.87 3.10 -7.08
CA ILE A 151 -3.17 2.42 -6.99
C ILE A 151 -4.13 2.99 -8.04
N LEU A 152 -4.21 4.31 -8.17
CA LEU A 152 -5.05 4.96 -9.20
C LEU A 152 -4.67 4.50 -10.61
N TYR A 153 -3.36 4.49 -10.92
CA TYR A 153 -2.86 3.96 -12.19
C TYR A 153 -3.30 2.50 -12.45
N LEU A 154 -3.24 1.65 -11.41
CA LEU A 154 -3.66 0.25 -11.51
C LEU A 154 -5.18 0.13 -11.69
N GLN A 155 -5.99 0.90 -10.95
CA GLN A 155 -7.46 0.92 -11.07
C GLN A 155 -7.90 1.41 -12.44
N GLU A 156 -7.30 2.48 -12.97
CA GLU A 156 -7.59 2.98 -14.31
C GLU A 156 -7.17 2.00 -15.42
N THR A 157 -6.07 1.26 -15.21
CA THR A 157 -5.53 0.32 -16.22
C THR A 157 -6.26 -1.01 -16.25
N TYR A 158 -6.67 -1.53 -15.09
CA TYR A 158 -7.21 -2.88 -14.94
C TYR A 158 -8.67 -2.93 -14.48
N ALA A 159 -9.25 -1.79 -14.13
CA ALA A 159 -10.66 -1.61 -13.78
C ALA A 159 -11.17 -2.63 -12.72
N PHE A 160 -10.40 -2.85 -11.65
CA PHE A 160 -10.80 -3.76 -10.56
C PHE A 160 -11.56 -3.05 -9.42
N GLY A 161 -11.70 -1.71 -9.48
CA GLY A 161 -12.39 -0.94 -8.45
C GLY A 161 -11.81 -1.14 -7.04
N ASN A 162 -12.68 -1.44 -6.07
CA ASN A 162 -12.28 -1.80 -4.70
C ASN A 162 -11.88 -3.27 -4.53
N ARG A 163 -11.95 -4.09 -5.58
CA ARG A 163 -11.67 -5.54 -5.58
C ARG A 163 -10.17 -5.83 -5.51
N TYR A 164 -9.49 -5.34 -4.47
CA TYR A 164 -8.08 -5.62 -4.26
C TYR A 164 -7.74 -5.80 -2.78
N VAL A 165 -6.68 -6.55 -2.52
CA VAL A 165 -6.07 -6.73 -1.21
C VAL A 165 -4.78 -5.94 -1.18
N LEU A 166 -4.66 -5.01 -0.23
CA LEU A 166 -3.45 -4.24 -0.03
C LEU A 166 -2.59 -4.94 1.03
N ILE A 167 -1.32 -5.17 0.70
CA ILE A 167 -0.39 -5.96 1.50
C ILE A 167 0.80 -5.09 1.83
N GLY A 168 1.12 -4.91 3.10
CA GLY A 168 2.26 -4.09 3.52
C GLY A 168 3.12 -4.78 4.57
N HIS A 169 4.44 -4.58 4.48
CA HIS A 169 5.39 -4.98 5.49
C HIS A 169 6.00 -3.78 6.20
N SER A 170 6.14 -3.82 7.53
CA SER A 170 6.78 -2.75 8.30
C SER A 170 6.14 -1.38 8.03
N CYS A 171 6.91 -0.37 7.62
CA CYS A 171 6.37 0.92 7.18
C CYS A 171 5.45 0.82 5.94
N GLY A 172 5.57 -0.22 5.12
CA GLY A 172 4.61 -0.51 4.05
C GLY A 172 3.22 -0.85 4.56
N ALA A 173 3.12 -1.48 5.75
CA ALA A 173 1.83 -1.71 6.42
C ALA A 173 1.21 -0.40 6.95
N THR A 174 2.03 0.57 7.36
CA THR A 174 1.58 1.94 7.65
C THR A 174 0.90 2.53 6.42
N LEU A 175 1.60 2.51 5.27
CA LEU A 175 1.11 3.05 4.00
C LEU A 175 -0.15 2.32 3.53
N ALA A 176 -0.21 0.99 3.67
CA ALA A 176 -1.38 0.20 3.32
C ALA A 176 -2.64 0.63 4.10
N LEU A 177 -2.51 0.86 5.41
CA LEU A 177 -3.62 1.34 6.22
C LEU A 177 -3.93 2.82 5.98
N GLN A 178 -2.94 3.65 5.65
CA GLN A 178 -3.18 5.04 5.25
C GLN A 178 -4.06 5.13 4.00
N VAL A 179 -3.97 4.19 3.05
CA VAL A 179 -4.91 4.12 1.91
C VAL A 179 -6.35 3.93 2.37
N ALA A 180 -6.59 3.20 3.44
CA ALA A 180 -7.92 3.03 4.03
C ALA A 180 -8.38 4.23 4.89
N MET A 181 -7.50 5.22 5.13
CA MET A 181 -7.81 6.44 5.88
C MET A 181 -8.18 7.57 4.91
N LYS A 182 -9.47 7.81 4.74
CA LYS A 182 -10.03 8.80 3.79
C LYS A 182 -9.41 10.20 3.87
N ARG A 183 -8.85 10.57 5.04
CA ARG A 183 -8.19 11.87 5.25
C ARG A 183 -6.99 12.11 4.31
N PHE A 184 -6.37 11.06 3.77
CA PHE A 184 -5.24 11.19 2.86
C PHE A 184 -5.64 11.33 1.39
N TRP A 185 -6.96 11.34 1.08
CA TRP A 185 -7.44 11.46 -0.28
C TRP A 185 -7.75 12.91 -0.66
N GLY A 186 -7.39 13.27 -1.89
CA GLY A 186 -7.75 14.54 -2.49
C GLY A 186 -7.01 15.77 -1.98
N SER A 187 -7.38 16.91 -2.53
CA SER A 187 -6.78 18.22 -2.26
C SER A 187 -6.94 18.73 -0.82
N GLN A 188 -7.75 18.07 0.00
CA GLN A 188 -7.94 18.45 1.41
C GLN A 188 -6.68 18.16 2.26
N TYR A 189 -5.92 17.13 1.89
CA TYR A 189 -4.72 16.75 2.62
C TYR A 189 -3.48 17.52 2.18
N ASP A 190 -3.32 17.73 0.88
CA ASP A 190 -2.30 18.60 0.31
C ASP A 190 -2.95 19.66 -0.57
N PRO A 191 -3.27 20.86 -0.01
CA PRO A 191 -3.89 21.93 -0.77
C PRO A 191 -3.00 22.49 -1.89
N THR A 192 -1.70 22.12 -1.91
CA THR A 192 -0.77 22.49 -2.97
C THR A 192 -0.76 21.48 -4.12
N SER A 193 -1.30 20.28 -3.89
CA SER A 193 -1.46 19.24 -4.90
C SER A 193 -2.65 19.55 -5.80
N ALA A 194 -2.40 19.66 -7.10
CA ALA A 194 -3.46 19.73 -8.10
C ALA A 194 -4.07 18.35 -8.43
N LEU A 195 -3.59 17.28 -7.77
CA LEU A 195 -4.01 15.90 -8.01
C LEU A 195 -5.11 15.52 -7.01
N GLU A 196 -6.31 15.35 -7.51
CA GLU A 196 -7.36 14.63 -6.79
C GLU A 196 -7.13 13.13 -6.99
N LEU A 197 -6.44 12.51 -6.04
CA LEU A 197 -6.19 11.06 -6.04
C LEU A 197 -7.42 10.33 -5.46
N ASN A 198 -8.47 10.24 -6.25
CA ASN A 198 -9.67 9.52 -5.87
C ASN A 198 -9.49 8.02 -6.16
N VAL A 199 -8.94 7.31 -5.19
CA VAL A 199 -8.84 5.85 -5.24
C VAL A 199 -10.08 5.22 -4.58
N GLU A 200 -10.54 4.10 -5.12
CA GLU A 200 -11.45 3.24 -4.37
C GLU A 200 -10.64 2.46 -3.34
N PRO A 201 -11.00 2.48 -2.04
CA PRO A 201 -10.21 1.80 -1.01
C PRO A 201 -10.27 0.27 -1.15
N PRO A 202 -9.27 -0.47 -0.60
CA PRO A 202 -9.21 -1.93 -0.73
C PRO A 202 -10.38 -2.63 -0.03
N ILE A 203 -10.75 -3.82 -0.51
CA ILE A 203 -11.69 -4.68 0.22
C ILE A 203 -11.04 -5.27 1.48
N ALA A 204 -9.73 -5.47 1.48
CA ALA A 204 -8.98 -5.99 2.61
C ALA A 204 -7.55 -5.43 2.69
N VAL A 205 -7.00 -5.42 3.90
CA VAL A 205 -5.59 -5.06 4.17
C VAL A 205 -4.91 -6.17 4.96
N ILE A 206 -3.71 -6.55 4.55
CA ILE A 206 -2.79 -7.40 5.31
C ILE A 206 -1.61 -6.54 5.75
N GLY A 207 -1.47 -6.31 7.05
CA GLY A 207 -0.35 -5.60 7.64
C GLY A 207 0.58 -6.57 8.39
N VAL A 208 1.83 -6.63 7.97
CA VAL A 208 2.84 -7.55 8.52
C VAL A 208 3.92 -6.76 9.24
N SER A 209 4.15 -7.05 10.54
CA SER A 209 5.17 -6.38 11.37
C SER A 209 5.10 -4.85 11.25
N GLY A 210 3.88 -4.30 11.23
CA GLY A 210 3.62 -2.92 10.83
C GLY A 210 3.91 -1.90 11.91
N ILE A 211 4.31 -0.69 11.47
CA ILE A 211 4.43 0.50 12.30
C ILE A 211 3.09 1.24 12.26
N TYR A 212 2.33 1.19 13.34
CA TYR A 212 0.97 1.74 13.35
C TYR A 212 0.79 2.96 14.27
N ASP A 213 1.69 3.12 15.24
CA ASP A 213 1.76 4.27 16.14
C ASP A 213 3.21 4.75 16.21
N MET A 214 3.54 5.74 15.41
CA MET A 214 4.91 6.26 15.32
C MET A 214 5.38 6.97 16.60
N PRO A 215 4.54 7.78 17.29
CA PRO A 215 4.90 8.29 18.61
C PRO A 215 5.25 7.18 19.60
N ARG A 216 4.47 6.13 19.65
CA ARG A 216 4.68 4.99 20.55
C ARG A 216 5.96 4.24 20.20
N LEU A 217 6.20 3.98 18.89
CA LEU A 217 7.44 3.35 18.44
C LEU A 217 8.68 4.11 18.94
N VAL A 218 8.66 5.45 18.83
CA VAL A 218 9.78 6.29 19.26
C VAL A 218 9.93 6.29 20.79
N ASP A 219 8.83 6.39 21.52
CA ASP A 219 8.83 6.45 22.98
C ASP A 219 9.31 5.12 23.60
N ASP A 220 8.86 3.98 23.09
CA ASP A 220 9.28 2.65 23.56
C ASP A 220 10.74 2.35 23.24
N ASN A 221 11.28 2.97 22.20
CA ASN A 221 12.67 2.82 21.77
C ASN A 221 13.53 4.06 22.08
N ALA A 222 13.19 4.86 23.10
CA ALA A 222 13.89 6.11 23.44
C ALA A 222 15.39 5.95 23.70
N ALA A 223 15.86 4.77 24.13
CA ALA A 223 17.26 4.45 24.30
C ALA A 223 18.02 4.23 22.98
N GLN A 224 17.32 4.12 21.84
CA GLN A 224 17.86 3.87 20.51
C GLN A 224 17.52 5.03 19.56
N PRO A 225 18.42 6.04 19.42
CA PRO A 225 18.14 7.24 18.61
C PRO A 225 17.73 6.95 17.16
N ALA A 226 18.13 5.81 16.62
CA ALA A 226 17.82 5.41 15.25
C ALA A 226 16.31 5.37 14.95
N TYR A 227 15.46 5.03 15.93
CA TYR A 227 13.99 5.02 15.76
C TYR A 227 13.43 6.42 15.60
N ARG A 228 13.93 7.36 16.41
CA ARG A 228 13.55 8.77 16.25
C ARG A 228 14.05 9.34 14.93
N ASP A 229 15.28 9.02 14.53
CA ASP A 229 15.86 9.51 13.29
C ASP A 229 15.10 9.01 12.06
N LEU A 230 14.67 7.75 12.04
CA LEU A 230 13.87 7.22 10.91
C LEU A 230 12.52 7.93 10.79
N VAL A 231 11.82 8.16 11.91
CA VAL A 231 10.53 8.86 11.90
C VAL A 231 10.70 10.33 11.52
N VAL A 232 11.71 11.02 12.07
CA VAL A 232 12.00 12.43 11.73
C VAL A 232 12.36 12.59 10.25
N ASN A 233 13.15 11.69 9.68
CA ASN A 233 13.49 11.74 8.26
C ASN A 233 12.30 11.54 7.36
N ALA A 234 11.37 10.65 7.75
CA ALA A 234 10.19 10.33 6.95
C ALA A 234 9.04 11.33 7.15
N MET A 235 8.79 11.78 8.39
CA MET A 235 7.59 12.54 8.76
C MET A 235 7.89 14.00 9.14
N GLY A 236 9.17 14.38 9.29
CA GLY A 236 9.57 15.67 9.89
C GLY A 236 9.64 15.60 11.40
N SER A 237 9.96 16.75 12.05
CA SER A 237 10.23 16.82 13.50
C SER A 237 8.97 16.99 14.37
N GLU A 238 7.84 17.29 13.76
CA GLU A 238 6.61 17.63 14.47
C GLU A 238 5.83 16.38 14.89
N ARG A 239 5.72 16.16 16.20
CA ARG A 239 5.03 14.99 16.77
C ARG A 239 3.55 14.88 16.31
N LYS A 240 2.90 16.02 16.10
CA LYS A 240 1.52 16.04 15.61
C LYS A 240 1.39 15.40 14.21
N VAL A 241 2.38 15.58 13.34
CA VAL A 241 2.41 14.91 12.04
C VAL A 241 2.55 13.40 12.20
N TRP A 242 3.34 12.94 13.18
CA TRP A 242 3.48 11.50 13.46
C TRP A 242 2.16 10.89 13.95
N GLU A 243 1.47 11.61 14.86
CA GLU A 243 0.14 11.21 15.35
C GLU A 243 -0.87 11.11 14.21
N ASP A 244 -0.97 12.17 13.38
CA ASP A 244 -1.93 12.22 12.29
C ASP A 244 -1.62 11.23 11.16
N ALA A 245 -0.35 10.91 10.93
CA ALA A 245 0.08 9.94 9.94
C ALA A 245 0.02 8.48 10.45
N SER A 246 -0.13 8.27 11.77
CA SER A 246 -0.21 6.94 12.36
C SER A 246 -1.57 6.30 12.11
N PRO A 247 -1.63 5.04 11.62
CA PRO A 247 -2.89 4.30 11.50
C PRO A 247 -3.67 4.18 12.80
N SER A 248 -3.00 4.20 13.97
CA SER A 248 -3.67 4.17 15.28
C SER A 248 -4.65 5.34 15.50
N SER A 249 -4.50 6.44 14.77
CA SER A 249 -5.41 7.59 14.79
C SER A 249 -6.43 7.58 13.64
N GLY A 250 -6.48 6.48 12.86
CA GLY A 250 -7.35 6.36 11.70
C GLY A 250 -8.83 6.27 12.06
N ASP A 251 -9.67 6.83 11.19
CA ASP A 251 -11.09 6.60 11.17
C ASP A 251 -11.38 5.58 10.08
N PHE A 252 -11.63 4.33 10.48
CA PHE A 252 -11.93 3.21 9.59
C PHE A 252 -13.42 2.85 9.59
N GLU A 253 -14.20 3.37 10.54
CA GLU A 253 -15.65 3.14 10.60
C GLU A 253 -16.33 3.87 9.44
N ASP A 254 -16.15 5.17 9.37
CA ASP A 254 -16.75 6.03 8.34
C ASP A 254 -15.82 6.21 7.12
N GLY A 255 -14.51 6.08 7.32
CA GLY A 255 -13.50 6.30 6.28
C GLY A 255 -13.29 5.11 5.35
N TRP A 256 -13.66 3.89 5.77
CA TRP A 256 -13.43 2.65 5.01
C TRP A 256 -14.68 1.74 5.03
N GLU A 257 -15.80 2.26 4.57
CA GLU A 257 -17.11 1.59 4.60
C GLU A 257 -17.12 0.22 3.88
N ASP A 258 -16.41 0.10 2.76
CA ASP A 258 -16.31 -1.12 1.97
C ASP A 258 -15.28 -2.14 2.47
N GLY A 259 -14.52 -1.80 3.51
CA GLY A 259 -13.54 -2.70 4.11
C GLY A 259 -14.19 -3.93 4.73
N ARG A 260 -13.76 -5.13 4.31
CA ARG A 260 -14.33 -6.40 4.79
C ARG A 260 -13.41 -7.14 5.74
N LEU A 261 -12.08 -7.04 5.54
CA LEU A 261 -11.14 -7.83 6.33
C LEU A 261 -9.84 -7.07 6.55
N VAL A 262 -9.38 -7.02 7.80
CA VAL A 262 -8.02 -6.66 8.15
C VAL A 262 -7.31 -7.85 8.80
N VAL A 263 -6.10 -8.15 8.32
CA VAL A 263 -5.25 -9.21 8.87
C VAL A 263 -3.96 -8.57 9.38
N LEU A 264 -3.74 -8.65 10.68
CA LEU A 264 -2.50 -8.21 11.35
C LEU A 264 -1.63 -9.44 11.59
N VAL A 265 -0.42 -9.44 11.04
CA VAL A 265 0.55 -10.52 11.21
C VAL A 265 1.75 -9.96 11.95
N HIS A 266 2.16 -10.61 13.03
CA HIS A 266 3.33 -10.18 13.78
C HIS A 266 4.03 -11.36 14.45
N SER A 267 5.36 -11.31 14.51
CA SER A 267 6.17 -12.34 15.18
C SER A 267 6.58 -11.89 16.58
N GLU A 268 6.57 -12.82 17.53
CA GLU A 268 7.12 -12.59 18.87
C GLU A 268 8.66 -12.43 18.86
N ALA A 269 9.32 -12.90 17.80
CA ALA A 269 10.76 -12.78 17.60
C ALA A 269 11.16 -11.54 16.79
N ASP A 270 10.19 -10.64 16.45
CA ASP A 270 10.47 -9.40 15.76
C ASP A 270 11.32 -8.46 16.63
N GLU A 271 12.56 -8.23 16.23
CA GLU A 271 13.53 -7.44 16.97
C GLU A 271 13.51 -5.94 16.65
N LEU A 272 12.73 -5.53 15.64
CA LEU A 272 12.68 -4.15 15.18
C LEU A 272 11.36 -3.46 15.54
N VAL A 273 10.25 -4.16 15.43
CA VAL A 273 8.91 -3.60 15.71
C VAL A 273 8.23 -4.48 16.76
N GLY A 274 7.91 -3.92 17.92
CA GLY A 274 7.29 -4.67 19.01
C GLY A 274 5.83 -5.03 18.72
N LEU A 275 5.35 -6.10 19.36
CA LEU A 275 3.98 -6.62 19.24
C LEU A 275 2.92 -5.58 19.60
N GLU A 276 3.23 -4.64 20.50
CA GLU A 276 2.32 -3.59 20.93
C GLU A 276 1.77 -2.75 19.77
N GLN A 277 2.51 -2.64 18.66
CA GLN A 277 2.02 -1.97 17.47
C GLN A 277 0.78 -2.68 16.89
N SER A 278 0.83 -4.00 16.77
CA SER A 278 -0.33 -4.79 16.31
C SER A 278 -1.44 -4.85 17.36
N GLU A 279 -1.12 -4.84 18.65
CA GLU A 279 -2.11 -4.81 19.74
C GLU A 279 -2.90 -3.51 19.75
N ILE A 280 -2.23 -2.36 19.49
CA ILE A 280 -2.90 -1.06 19.33
C ILE A 280 -3.91 -1.14 18.17
N MET A 281 -3.49 -1.61 17.02
CA MET A 281 -4.37 -1.69 15.85
C MET A 281 -5.51 -2.70 16.03
N TRP A 282 -5.23 -3.82 16.71
CA TRP A 282 -6.26 -4.76 17.08
C TRP A 282 -7.40 -4.10 17.87
N LYS A 283 -7.03 -3.27 18.85
CA LYS A 283 -7.99 -2.51 19.66
C LYS A 283 -8.75 -1.49 18.81
N VAL A 284 -8.03 -0.68 18.01
CA VAL A 284 -8.62 0.34 17.14
C VAL A 284 -9.68 -0.27 16.21
N PHE A 285 -9.37 -1.35 15.52
CA PHE A 285 -10.35 -2.00 14.65
C PHE A 285 -11.55 -2.58 15.40
N GLY A 286 -11.33 -3.11 16.61
CA GLY A 286 -12.43 -3.60 17.46
C GLY A 286 -13.39 -2.52 17.91
N GLU A 287 -12.87 -1.34 18.24
CA GLU A 287 -13.65 -0.16 18.62
C GLU A 287 -14.42 0.45 17.43
N GLN A 288 -13.98 0.15 16.20
CA GLN A 288 -14.53 0.68 14.94
C GLN A 288 -15.28 -0.39 14.12
N GLY A 289 -15.93 -1.34 14.79
CA GLY A 289 -16.90 -2.24 14.20
C GLY A 289 -16.34 -3.47 13.47
N PHE A 290 -15.02 -3.76 13.57
CA PHE A 290 -14.46 -4.99 13.03
C PHE A 290 -14.53 -6.13 14.04
N GLY A 291 -15.40 -7.10 13.78
CA GLY A 291 -15.57 -8.30 14.63
C GLY A 291 -14.53 -9.39 14.35
N GLU A 292 -14.49 -10.40 15.21
CA GLU A 292 -13.59 -11.56 15.11
C GLU A 292 -14.30 -12.79 14.49
N GLU A 293 -15.62 -12.83 14.60
CA GLU A 293 -16.41 -13.98 14.19
C GLU A 293 -16.60 -14.06 12.67
N ALA A 294 -16.69 -15.26 12.14
CA ALA A 294 -16.85 -15.53 10.70
C ALA A 294 -18.12 -14.91 10.07
N GLY A 295 -19.12 -14.60 10.91
CA GLY A 295 -20.37 -13.95 10.47
C GLY A 295 -20.37 -12.43 10.53
N SER A 296 -19.30 -11.80 11.02
CA SER A 296 -19.20 -10.34 11.04
C SER A 296 -19.07 -9.77 9.64
N GLN A 297 -19.80 -8.70 9.35
CA GLN A 297 -19.74 -8.02 8.04
C GLN A 297 -18.36 -7.44 7.77
N ARG A 298 -17.69 -6.92 8.80
CA ARG A 298 -16.33 -6.41 8.80
C ARG A 298 -15.51 -7.20 9.82
N ARG A 299 -14.35 -7.67 9.42
CA ARG A 299 -13.59 -8.63 10.23
C ARG A 299 -12.16 -8.20 10.46
N ARG A 300 -11.67 -8.51 11.66
CA ARG A 300 -10.25 -8.42 12.00
C ARG A 300 -9.71 -9.80 12.35
N LYS A 301 -8.46 -10.05 11.96
CA LYS A 301 -7.70 -11.24 12.33
C LYS A 301 -6.32 -10.84 12.83
N CYS A 302 -5.82 -11.53 13.84
CA CYS A 302 -4.45 -11.41 14.28
C CYS A 302 -3.78 -12.78 14.16
N ILE A 303 -2.66 -12.84 13.43
CA ILE A 303 -1.84 -14.03 13.26
C ILE A 303 -0.52 -13.77 13.98
N LYS A 304 -0.35 -14.41 15.13
CA LYS A 304 0.91 -14.37 15.88
C LYS A 304 1.85 -15.46 15.39
N LEU A 305 3.06 -15.07 15.04
CA LEU A 305 4.17 -15.95 14.70
C LEU A 305 5.15 -15.98 15.90
N THR A 306 5.95 -17.03 16.03
CA THR A 306 6.78 -17.21 17.22
C THR A 306 8.27 -17.09 16.98
N ASP A 307 8.71 -17.27 15.73
CA ASP A 307 10.09 -17.62 15.42
C ASP A 307 10.73 -16.85 14.24
N LEU A 308 10.01 -15.91 13.62
CA LEU A 308 10.52 -15.12 12.51
C LEU A 308 10.98 -13.74 12.99
N LYS A 309 12.17 -13.34 12.64
CA LYS A 309 12.65 -11.97 12.77
C LYS A 309 11.92 -11.04 11.81
N HIS A 310 12.12 -9.74 11.99
CA HIS A 310 11.40 -8.70 11.26
C HIS A 310 11.39 -8.90 9.74
N ASP A 311 12.54 -9.15 9.14
CA ASP A 311 12.68 -9.29 7.68
C ASP A 311 12.55 -10.73 7.18
N GLU A 312 12.75 -11.75 8.03
CA GLU A 312 12.72 -13.16 7.64
C GLU A 312 11.39 -13.59 7.01
N ILE A 313 10.28 -12.91 7.35
CA ILE A 313 8.97 -13.23 6.80
C ILE A 313 8.88 -13.01 5.29
N TRP A 314 9.51 -11.97 4.76
CA TRP A 314 9.53 -11.71 3.33
C TRP A 314 10.78 -12.29 2.65
N GLU A 315 11.90 -12.46 3.36
CA GLU A 315 13.11 -13.09 2.85
C GLU A 315 12.86 -14.56 2.49
N ASP A 316 12.24 -15.33 3.39
CA ASP A 316 11.76 -16.69 3.09
C ASP A 316 10.49 -16.68 2.24
N GLY A 317 9.55 -15.83 2.56
CA GLY A 317 8.31 -15.60 1.83
C GLY A 317 7.24 -16.67 1.96
N LYS A 318 7.54 -17.85 2.49
CA LYS A 318 6.61 -18.99 2.53
C LYS A 318 5.41 -18.72 3.43
N LYS A 319 5.67 -18.29 4.67
CA LYS A 319 4.60 -18.00 5.64
C LYS A 319 3.75 -16.81 5.20
N PHE A 320 4.38 -15.83 4.59
CA PHE A 320 3.69 -14.69 4.04
C PHE A 320 2.73 -15.10 2.90
N ALA A 321 3.19 -15.95 1.98
CA ALA A 321 2.37 -16.50 0.91
C ALA A 321 1.16 -17.31 1.44
N GLU A 322 1.35 -18.11 2.49
CA GLU A 322 0.25 -18.85 3.15
C GLU A 322 -0.81 -17.89 3.70
N VAL A 323 -0.41 -16.81 4.36
CA VAL A 323 -1.34 -15.79 4.90
C VAL A 323 -2.13 -15.13 3.78
N ILE A 324 -1.46 -14.76 2.68
CA ILE A 324 -2.12 -14.13 1.53
C ILE A 324 -3.13 -15.08 0.90
N ALA A 325 -2.74 -16.34 0.64
CA ALA A 325 -3.63 -17.34 0.05
C ALA A 325 -4.87 -17.59 0.93
N GLN A 326 -4.69 -17.71 2.25
CA GLN A 326 -5.80 -17.86 3.21
C GLN A 326 -6.72 -16.64 3.22
N THR A 327 -6.17 -15.44 3.10
CA THR A 327 -6.96 -14.19 3.05
C THR A 327 -7.79 -14.12 1.79
N VAL A 328 -7.22 -14.46 0.62
CA VAL A 328 -7.95 -14.55 -0.66
C VAL A 328 -9.11 -15.55 -0.56
N ASP A 329 -8.81 -16.77 -0.10
CA ASP A 329 -9.83 -17.82 0.08
C ASP A 329 -10.98 -17.38 0.99
N GLU A 330 -10.67 -16.66 2.05
CA GLU A 330 -11.64 -16.20 3.04
C GLU A 330 -12.57 -15.12 2.45
N ILE A 331 -12.05 -14.19 1.68
CA ILE A 331 -12.85 -13.16 1.01
C ILE A 331 -13.80 -13.80 0.01
N VAL A 332 -13.28 -14.66 -0.88
CA VAL A 332 -14.07 -15.30 -1.93
C VAL A 332 -15.17 -16.19 -1.35
N ARG A 333 -14.86 -17.04 -0.37
CA ARG A 333 -15.86 -17.92 0.27
C ARG A 333 -16.87 -17.15 1.14
N GLY A 334 -16.49 -15.98 1.66
CA GLY A 334 -17.41 -15.14 2.41
C GLY A 334 -18.48 -14.54 1.53
N GLU A 335 -18.18 -14.29 0.27
CA GLU A 335 -19.11 -13.74 -0.72
C GLU A 335 -20.07 -14.78 -1.30
N GLU A 336 -19.65 -16.04 -1.43
CA GLU A 336 -20.51 -17.15 -1.88
C GLU A 336 -21.67 -17.47 -0.91
N LYS A 337 -21.59 -16.98 0.33
CA LYS A 337 -22.58 -17.28 1.39
C LYS A 337 -23.59 -16.15 1.63
N ASN A 338 -23.40 -15.00 1.02
CA ASN A 338 -24.28 -13.84 1.10
C ASN A 338 -25.05 -13.62 -0.21
#